data_825342ff92582cd25f3e1640908a97df
#
_entry.id   825342ff92582cd25f3e1640908a97df
#
_cell.length_a   1.000
_cell.length_b   1.000
_cell.length_c   1.000
_cell.angle_alpha   90.00
_cell.angle_beta   90.00
_cell.angle_gamma   90.00
#
_symmetry.space_group_name_H-M   'P 1'
#
loop_
_entity.id
_entity.type
_entity.pdbx_description
1 polymer ?
#
loop_
_entity_poly.entity_id
_entity_poly.type
_entity_poly.pdbx_seq_one_letter_code
_entity_poly.pdbx_strand_id
1 'polypeptide(L)'
;MTDPAVLDLDADRLREECGVFGIFGHPDAAAITALGLHALQHRGQEAAGIVSFDGKRFHSERRLGLVGDAFSRREVIDRLPGTAAVGHVRYSTTGETILRNVQPLFAELNAGGFAIGHNGNLTNGLTLRRQLVREGAMMQSTTDTEVILHLVARSHRNRFVDRLIEGLRMLEGSFAFVGLTNKKLVGARDPLGIRPLVLGKLDGCPILASETCALDIIGAQYVRDVENGEVLIFDEDGAHSHKPFLPMPPRPCIFEYIYFARPDSTIGGRSVYNVRKASGAELAREAPTSADVVVPVPDSGVPAAIGYAQESGIPYELGIIRNHYVGRTFIEPTQHIRQLGVRLKHSANRAVVTGKRIVLIDDSIVRGTTSVKIVQMMRDAGAREVHFRIASPPITHPDYYGIDTPERDKLLAATHDLEGMRKFIGADSLAFLSVEGIYHAMGEKGRDPARPQFTDHCFTGDYPTPLTDRAAQDATPRQLSLLAEAS
;
A
#
# COMPACT_ATOMS: atom_id res chain seq x y z
N MET A 1 5.53 23.24 -27.14
CA MET A 1 4.82 22.04 -27.63
C MET A 1 5.16 20.95 -26.63
N THR A 2 4.31 20.80 -25.62
CA THR A 2 4.49 19.80 -24.56
C THR A 2 4.14 18.43 -25.14
N ASP A 3 5.07 17.51 -25.01
CA ASP A 3 4.95 16.08 -25.37
C ASP A 3 3.66 15.47 -24.77
N PRO A 4 2.73 14.93 -25.56
CA PRO A 4 1.56 14.28 -25.00
C PRO A 4 1.98 12.98 -24.34
N ALA A 5 2.07 13.02 -23.00
CA ALA A 5 2.42 11.92 -22.13
C ALA A 5 1.72 10.62 -22.52
N VAL A 6 2.50 9.56 -22.52
CA VAL A 6 2.09 8.15 -22.66
C VAL A 6 0.86 7.86 -21.81
N LEU A 7 -0.20 7.45 -22.45
CA LEU A 7 -1.50 7.16 -21.85
C LEU A 7 -1.48 5.79 -21.13
N ASP A 8 -0.97 5.73 -19.90
CA ASP A 8 -1.08 4.56 -19.04
C ASP A 8 -2.35 4.69 -18.19
N LEU A 9 -3.28 3.73 -18.26
CA LEU A 9 -4.48 3.70 -17.41
C LEU A 9 -4.13 3.44 -15.95
N ASP A 10 -2.97 2.85 -15.68
CA ASP A 10 -2.48 2.65 -14.32
C ASP A 10 -1.75 3.90 -13.78
N ALA A 11 -1.48 4.93 -14.61
CA ALA A 11 -0.75 6.14 -14.19
C ALA A 11 -1.52 7.04 -13.23
N ASP A 12 -2.85 6.87 -13.14
CA ASP A 12 -3.74 7.68 -12.30
C ASP A 12 -4.26 6.94 -11.05
N ARG A 13 -3.89 5.68 -10.88
CA ARG A 13 -4.23 4.94 -9.66
C ARG A 13 -3.24 5.30 -8.57
N LEU A 14 -3.73 5.31 -7.33
CA LEU A 14 -2.87 5.30 -6.16
C LEU A 14 -1.88 4.14 -6.32
N ARG A 15 -0.61 4.45 -6.23
CA ARG A 15 0.43 3.46 -6.36
C ARG A 15 0.69 2.85 -5.00
N GLU A 16 0.94 1.56 -5.03
CA GLU A 16 0.81 0.60 -3.96
C GLU A 16 1.86 0.80 -2.86
N GLU A 17 1.51 0.34 -1.68
CA GLU A 17 2.36 0.25 -0.51
C GLU A 17 3.22 -1.01 -0.57
N CYS A 18 4.32 -1.02 0.20
CA CYS A 18 5.16 -2.19 0.38
C CYS A 18 4.43 -3.31 1.15
N GLY A 19 4.86 -4.55 0.98
CA GLY A 19 4.41 -5.70 1.76
C GLY A 19 5.59 -6.41 2.41
N VAL A 20 5.39 -6.87 3.65
CA VAL A 20 6.39 -7.60 4.44
C VAL A 20 5.90 -8.98 4.81
N PHE A 21 6.85 -9.93 4.88
CA PHE A 21 6.62 -11.30 5.33
C PHE A 21 7.82 -11.81 6.09
N GLY A 22 7.61 -12.65 7.12
CA GLY A 22 8.70 -13.32 7.84
C GLY A 22 8.23 -14.60 8.51
N ILE A 23 9.09 -15.62 8.55
CA ILE A 23 8.85 -16.91 9.19
C ILE A 23 10.09 -17.35 9.97
N PHE A 24 9.89 -18.05 11.08
CA PHE A 24 10.98 -18.52 11.95
C PHE A 24 10.78 -19.97 12.37
N GLY A 25 11.83 -20.77 12.20
CA GLY A 25 11.86 -22.17 12.63
C GLY A 25 11.35 -23.20 11.61
N HIS A 26 11.02 -22.81 10.37
CA HIS A 26 10.49 -23.71 9.36
C HIS A 26 11.55 -24.13 8.33
N PRO A 27 11.67 -25.44 7.98
CA PRO A 27 12.70 -25.92 7.05
C PRO A 27 12.62 -25.28 5.65
N ASP A 28 11.41 -24.95 5.17
CA ASP A 28 11.17 -24.33 3.85
C ASP A 28 10.96 -22.80 3.97
N ALA A 29 11.62 -22.14 4.92
CA ALA A 29 11.37 -20.73 5.24
C ALA A 29 11.42 -19.79 4.02
N ALA A 30 12.42 -19.96 3.14
CA ALA A 30 12.57 -19.12 1.96
C ALA A 30 11.46 -19.35 0.91
N ALA A 31 11.07 -20.60 0.68
CA ALA A 31 10.00 -20.93 -0.26
C ALA A 31 8.64 -20.40 0.22
N ILE A 32 8.33 -20.57 1.52
CA ILE A 32 7.12 -20.04 2.16
C ILE A 32 7.11 -18.53 2.10
N THR A 33 8.26 -17.87 2.35
CA THR A 33 8.40 -16.41 2.23
C THR A 33 8.12 -15.96 0.79
N ALA A 34 8.62 -16.66 -0.23
CA ALA A 34 8.34 -16.34 -1.63
C ALA A 34 6.84 -16.46 -1.96
N LEU A 35 6.15 -17.49 -1.47
CA LEU A 35 4.70 -17.66 -1.64
C LEU A 35 3.90 -16.57 -0.92
N GLY A 36 4.28 -16.24 0.33
CA GLY A 36 3.66 -15.14 1.08
C GLY A 36 3.84 -13.78 0.39
N LEU A 37 5.04 -13.50 -0.14
CA LEU A 37 5.28 -12.30 -0.93
C LEU A 37 4.50 -12.29 -2.25
N HIS A 38 4.32 -13.45 -2.90
CA HIS A 38 3.49 -13.55 -4.09
C HIS A 38 2.02 -13.20 -3.79
N ALA A 39 1.49 -13.63 -2.64
CA ALA A 39 0.17 -13.22 -2.18
C ALA A 39 0.07 -11.71 -1.94
N LEU A 40 1.17 -11.08 -1.53
CA LEU A 40 1.28 -9.63 -1.28
C LEU A 40 1.73 -8.82 -2.52
N GLN A 41 1.78 -9.44 -3.72
CA GLN A 41 2.27 -8.78 -4.94
C GLN A 41 1.49 -7.52 -5.31
N HIS A 42 0.22 -7.43 -4.93
CA HIS A 42 -0.60 -6.23 -5.12
C HIS A 42 -0.06 -5.01 -4.35
N ARG A 43 0.72 -5.23 -3.27
CA ARG A 43 1.34 -4.16 -2.46
C ARG A 43 2.67 -3.65 -3.04
N GLY A 44 3.31 -4.39 -3.93
CA GLY A 44 4.58 -3.95 -4.52
C GLY A 44 4.94 -4.74 -5.77
N GLN A 45 5.13 -4.07 -6.90
CA GLN A 45 5.33 -4.69 -8.22
C GLN A 45 6.68 -4.33 -8.85
N GLU A 46 7.47 -3.46 -8.22
CA GLU A 46 8.72 -2.96 -8.80
C GLU A 46 9.94 -3.80 -8.44
N ALA A 47 9.95 -4.35 -7.23
CA ALA A 47 11.04 -5.18 -6.76
C ALA A 47 10.62 -6.09 -5.61
N ALA A 48 11.36 -7.17 -5.41
CA ALA A 48 11.21 -8.07 -4.29
C ALA A 48 12.56 -8.56 -3.77
N GLY A 49 12.61 -8.86 -2.47
CA GLY A 49 13.80 -9.43 -1.86
C GLY A 49 13.45 -10.38 -0.72
N ILE A 50 14.36 -11.35 -0.52
CA ILE A 50 14.29 -12.30 0.58
C ILE A 50 15.68 -12.39 1.21
N VAL A 51 15.71 -12.39 2.54
CA VAL A 51 16.90 -12.69 3.33
C VAL A 51 16.60 -13.89 4.22
N SER A 52 17.43 -14.93 4.16
CA SER A 52 17.33 -16.12 5.01
C SER A 52 18.55 -16.27 5.91
N PHE A 53 18.42 -17.09 6.97
CA PHE A 53 19.50 -17.41 7.89
C PHE A 53 19.58 -18.93 8.09
N ASP A 54 20.75 -19.53 7.80
CA ASP A 54 21.00 -20.98 7.84
C ASP A 54 21.56 -21.50 9.19
N GLY A 55 21.57 -20.63 10.22
CA GLY A 55 22.17 -20.91 11.52
C GLY A 55 23.65 -20.46 11.62
N LYS A 56 24.27 -20.07 10.50
CA LYS A 56 25.68 -19.60 10.44
C LYS A 56 25.82 -18.30 9.68
N ARG A 57 25.13 -18.17 8.54
CA ARG A 57 25.24 -17.03 7.62
C ARG A 57 23.89 -16.55 7.16
N PHE A 58 23.84 -15.28 6.80
CA PHE A 58 22.71 -14.68 6.09
C PHE A 58 22.91 -14.84 4.57
N HIS A 59 21.84 -15.19 3.88
CA HIS A 59 21.77 -15.28 2.43
C HIS A 59 20.74 -14.27 1.94
N SER A 60 21.02 -13.57 0.86
CA SER A 60 20.15 -12.50 0.35
C SER A 60 19.98 -12.61 -1.16
N GLU A 61 18.77 -12.62 -1.64
CA GLU A 61 18.39 -12.44 -3.04
C GLU A 61 17.47 -11.25 -3.17
N ARG A 62 17.86 -10.29 -4.03
CA ARG A 62 17.10 -9.08 -4.31
C ARG A 62 16.99 -8.89 -5.81
N ARG A 63 15.77 -8.61 -6.30
CA ARG A 63 15.47 -8.53 -7.73
C ARG A 63 14.54 -7.35 -8.01
N LEU A 64 14.70 -6.75 -9.19
CA LEU A 64 13.70 -5.87 -9.77
C LEU A 64 12.64 -6.71 -10.47
N GLY A 65 11.38 -6.25 -10.47
CA GLY A 65 10.25 -6.94 -11.06
C GLY A 65 9.40 -7.74 -10.07
N LEU A 66 8.55 -8.59 -10.61
CA LEU A 66 7.56 -9.35 -9.83
C LEU A 66 8.18 -10.52 -9.07
N VAL A 67 7.56 -10.91 -7.97
CA VAL A 67 7.95 -12.08 -7.15
C VAL A 67 7.94 -13.37 -7.99
N GLY A 68 6.90 -13.56 -8.83
CA GLY A 68 6.78 -14.72 -9.70
C GLY A 68 7.94 -14.86 -10.70
N ASP A 69 8.43 -13.74 -11.24
CA ASP A 69 9.58 -13.74 -12.14
C ASP A 69 10.91 -13.95 -11.40
N ALA A 70 11.00 -13.40 -10.19
CA ALA A 70 12.23 -13.37 -9.41
C ALA A 70 12.49 -14.69 -8.66
N PHE A 71 11.45 -15.30 -8.08
CA PHE A 71 11.56 -16.41 -7.11
C PHE A 71 10.84 -17.71 -7.52
N SER A 72 10.38 -17.83 -8.77
CA SER A 72 9.75 -19.05 -9.30
C SER A 72 10.74 -20.18 -9.58
N ARG A 73 12.03 -19.88 -9.72
CA ARG A 73 13.06 -20.84 -10.07
C ARG A 73 13.64 -21.47 -8.81
N ARG A 74 13.71 -22.81 -8.81
CA ARG A 74 14.26 -23.58 -7.70
C ARG A 74 15.69 -23.14 -7.34
N GLU A 75 16.54 -22.86 -8.33
CA GLU A 75 17.93 -22.45 -8.12
C GLU A 75 18.06 -21.12 -7.36
N VAL A 76 17.04 -20.26 -7.41
CA VAL A 76 17.02 -19.02 -6.63
C VAL A 76 16.67 -19.32 -5.17
N ILE A 77 15.68 -20.16 -4.93
CA ILE A 77 15.30 -20.59 -3.57
C ILE A 77 16.44 -21.40 -2.92
N ASP A 78 17.10 -22.27 -3.66
CA ASP A 78 18.23 -23.08 -3.15
C ASP A 78 19.44 -22.23 -2.70
N ARG A 79 19.53 -20.95 -3.15
CA ARG A 79 20.52 -19.97 -2.65
C ARG A 79 20.12 -19.28 -1.34
N LEU A 80 18.93 -19.56 -0.84
CA LEU A 80 18.39 -19.02 0.39
C LEU A 80 18.15 -20.13 1.44
N PRO A 81 19.19 -20.89 1.81
CA PRO A 81 19.03 -21.97 2.79
C PRO A 81 18.68 -21.43 4.17
N GLY A 82 18.15 -22.31 5.03
CA GLY A 82 17.93 -22.02 6.45
C GLY A 82 16.47 -22.15 6.86
N THR A 83 16.28 -21.98 8.18
CA THR A 83 14.98 -22.18 8.83
C THR A 83 14.28 -20.90 9.21
N ALA A 84 14.85 -19.75 8.89
CA ALA A 84 14.25 -18.44 9.13
C ALA A 84 14.46 -17.56 7.91
N ALA A 85 13.44 -16.82 7.51
CA ALA A 85 13.51 -15.89 6.39
C ALA A 85 12.59 -14.69 6.59
N VAL A 86 12.99 -13.54 6.04
CA VAL A 86 12.18 -12.34 5.92
C VAL A 86 12.20 -11.86 4.48
N GLY A 87 11.08 -11.31 4.02
CA GLY A 87 10.93 -10.85 2.66
C GLY A 87 10.14 -9.55 2.57
N HIS A 88 10.28 -8.89 1.41
CA HIS A 88 9.66 -7.61 1.13
C HIS A 88 9.31 -7.51 -0.35
N VAL A 89 8.12 -6.99 -0.65
CA VAL A 89 7.75 -6.50 -1.98
C VAL A 89 7.74 -4.98 -1.94
N ARG A 90 8.38 -4.36 -2.94
CA ARG A 90 8.60 -2.92 -2.97
C ARG A 90 7.74 -2.24 -4.01
N TYR A 91 7.18 -1.11 -3.61
CA TYR A 91 6.86 0.02 -4.47
C TYR A 91 7.62 1.27 -3.97
N SER A 92 8.07 2.14 -4.89
CA SER A 92 8.90 3.32 -4.54
C SER A 92 8.02 4.47 -4.07
N THR A 93 7.82 4.59 -2.76
CA THR A 93 7.25 5.80 -2.14
C THR A 93 8.35 6.83 -1.83
N THR A 94 9.53 6.35 -1.46
CA THR A 94 10.71 7.16 -1.16
C THR A 94 11.95 6.54 -1.80
N GLY A 95 12.68 7.31 -2.60
CA GLY A 95 13.90 6.90 -3.29
C GLY A 95 13.64 6.18 -4.62
N GLU A 96 14.68 6.10 -5.45
CA GLU A 96 14.63 5.49 -6.78
C GLU A 96 14.44 3.96 -6.72
N THR A 97 13.80 3.37 -7.76
CA THR A 97 13.70 1.91 -7.95
C THR A 97 15.02 1.35 -8.49
N ILE A 98 15.99 1.24 -7.61
CA ILE A 98 17.32 0.67 -7.89
C ILE A 98 17.62 -0.45 -6.89
N LEU A 99 18.49 -1.38 -7.27
CA LEU A 99 18.74 -2.60 -6.50
C LEU A 99 19.20 -2.33 -5.06
N ARG A 100 19.94 -1.23 -4.81
CA ARG A 100 20.39 -0.86 -3.45
C ARG A 100 19.24 -0.47 -2.50
N ASN A 101 18.08 -0.10 -3.05
CA ASN A 101 16.88 0.25 -2.30
C ASN A 101 15.92 -0.92 -2.07
N VAL A 102 16.20 -2.08 -2.69
CA VAL A 102 15.38 -3.28 -2.52
C VAL A 102 15.60 -3.86 -1.13
N GLN A 103 14.51 -4.04 -0.40
CA GLN A 103 14.50 -4.63 0.93
C GLN A 103 14.23 -6.14 0.87
N PRO A 104 14.56 -6.92 1.93
CA PRO A 104 15.08 -6.46 3.21
C PRO A 104 16.47 -5.84 3.11
N LEU A 105 16.71 -4.73 3.84
CA LEU A 105 18.05 -4.21 4.02
C LEU A 105 18.78 -5.04 5.06
N PHE A 106 20.06 -5.28 4.85
CA PHE A 106 20.91 -6.05 5.76
C PHE A 106 22.11 -5.23 6.23
N ALA A 107 22.40 -5.34 7.53
CA ALA A 107 23.62 -4.80 8.12
C ALA A 107 24.23 -5.80 9.09
N GLU A 108 25.54 -5.86 9.14
CA GLU A 108 26.28 -6.56 10.19
C GLU A 108 26.56 -5.59 11.34
N LEU A 109 25.99 -5.89 12.50
CA LEU A 109 26.10 -5.10 13.71
C LEU A 109 27.05 -5.79 14.68
N ASN A 110 27.55 -5.07 15.68
CA ASN A 110 28.33 -5.69 16.77
C ASN A 110 27.57 -6.81 17.52
N ALA A 111 26.23 -6.78 17.44
CA ALA A 111 25.34 -7.80 18.04
C ALA A 111 24.99 -8.95 17.09
N GLY A 112 25.59 -9.03 15.88
CA GLY A 112 25.29 -9.97 14.82
C GLY A 112 24.56 -9.34 13.64
N GLY A 113 24.23 -10.16 12.63
CA GLY A 113 23.51 -9.68 11.44
C GLY A 113 22.06 -9.27 11.74
N PHE A 114 21.58 -8.26 11.05
CA PHE A 114 20.20 -7.79 11.12
C PHE A 114 19.66 -7.44 9.73
N ALA A 115 18.62 -8.14 9.31
CA ALA A 115 17.85 -7.84 8.11
C ALA A 115 16.50 -7.24 8.49
N ILE A 116 16.01 -6.24 7.73
CA ILE A 116 14.75 -5.56 8.01
C ILE A 116 13.99 -5.20 6.73
N GLY A 117 12.68 -5.50 6.70
CA GLY A 117 11.71 -5.03 5.73
C GLY A 117 10.70 -4.09 6.39
N HIS A 118 10.31 -3.04 5.68
CA HIS A 118 9.44 -1.98 6.16
C HIS A 118 8.28 -1.72 5.20
N ASN A 119 7.07 -1.76 5.74
CA ASN A 119 5.86 -1.22 5.15
C ASN A 119 5.44 0.04 5.90
N GLY A 120 5.42 1.18 5.23
CA GLY A 120 5.13 2.49 5.79
C GLY A 120 6.09 3.57 5.28
N ASN A 121 6.08 4.73 5.94
CA ASN A 121 7.00 5.82 5.66
C ASN A 121 7.23 6.69 6.90
N LEU A 122 8.47 7.07 7.11
CA LEU A 122 8.89 7.91 8.25
C LEU A 122 8.78 9.39 7.89
N THR A 123 7.98 10.14 8.64
CA THR A 123 7.78 11.57 8.42
C THR A 123 8.94 12.44 8.94
N ASN A 124 9.90 11.84 9.66
CA ASN A 124 11.16 12.45 10.10
C ASN A 124 12.42 11.74 9.54
N GLY A 125 12.25 10.86 8.56
CA GLY A 125 13.33 10.02 8.02
C GLY A 125 14.49 10.83 7.46
N LEU A 126 14.24 11.92 6.71
CA LEU A 126 15.27 12.79 6.16
C LEU A 126 15.99 13.59 7.25
N THR A 127 15.27 14.05 8.26
CA THR A 127 15.84 14.78 9.40
C THR A 127 16.79 13.87 10.18
N LEU A 128 16.37 12.66 10.52
CA LEU A 128 17.23 11.66 11.18
C LEU A 128 18.41 11.26 10.30
N ARG A 129 18.21 11.08 9.00
CA ARG A 129 19.27 10.79 8.04
C ARG A 129 20.35 11.87 8.04
N ARG A 130 19.95 13.15 7.94
CA ARG A 130 20.90 14.28 7.99
C ARG A 130 21.67 14.32 9.29
N GLN A 131 21.03 14.05 10.42
CA GLN A 131 21.68 13.96 11.72
C GLN A 131 22.74 12.83 11.72
N LEU A 132 22.35 11.62 11.35
CA LEU A 132 23.21 10.45 11.32
C LEU A 132 24.45 10.67 10.41
N VAL A 133 24.25 11.27 9.23
CA VAL A 133 25.36 11.59 8.31
C VAL A 133 26.33 12.61 8.93
N ARG A 134 25.83 13.66 9.57
CA ARG A 134 26.70 14.63 10.30
C ARG A 134 27.51 13.95 11.41
N GLU A 135 26.97 12.90 11.98
CA GLU A 135 27.61 12.09 13.02
C GLU A 135 28.46 10.94 12.44
N GLY A 136 28.71 10.93 11.12
CA GLY A 136 29.62 10.02 10.45
C GLY A 136 28.98 8.71 9.93
N ALA A 137 27.65 8.59 9.87
CA ALA A 137 27.00 7.44 9.25
C ALA A 137 27.19 7.46 7.72
N MET A 138 27.53 6.32 7.15
CA MET A 138 27.67 6.14 5.69
C MET A 138 26.40 5.44 5.16
N MET A 139 25.53 6.21 4.51
CA MET A 139 24.29 5.69 3.92
C MET A 139 24.57 5.02 2.56
N GLN A 140 23.98 3.86 2.33
CA GLN A 140 24.15 3.08 1.10
C GLN A 140 22.90 3.10 0.21
N SER A 141 21.73 3.36 0.81
CA SER A 141 20.44 3.47 0.11
C SER A 141 19.85 4.87 0.26
N THR A 142 18.75 5.12 -0.44
CA THR A 142 17.97 6.36 -0.27
C THR A 142 16.66 6.12 0.50
N THR A 143 16.45 4.89 1.04
CA THR A 143 15.25 4.57 1.80
C THR A 143 15.30 5.11 3.21
N ASP A 144 14.16 5.44 3.78
CA ASP A 144 13.99 5.79 5.19
C ASP A 144 14.32 4.62 6.13
N THR A 145 14.08 3.39 5.69
CA THR A 145 14.35 2.15 6.44
C THR A 145 15.82 2.02 6.89
N GLU A 146 16.77 2.52 6.10
CA GLU A 146 18.19 2.47 6.45
C GLU A 146 18.52 3.26 7.73
N VAL A 147 17.76 4.32 8.00
CA VAL A 147 17.90 5.11 9.24
C VAL A 147 17.77 4.21 10.47
N ILE A 148 16.87 3.21 10.44
CA ILE A 148 16.64 2.30 11.57
C ILE A 148 17.87 1.44 11.85
N LEU A 149 18.52 0.91 10.79
CA LEU A 149 19.76 0.14 10.95
C LEU A 149 20.85 0.95 11.65
N HIS A 150 21.00 2.22 11.27
CA HIS A 150 21.98 3.11 11.90
C HIS A 150 21.62 3.46 13.33
N LEU A 151 20.35 3.71 13.66
CA LEU A 151 19.89 3.95 15.02
C LEU A 151 20.17 2.74 15.93
N VAL A 152 19.86 1.53 15.45
CA VAL A 152 20.15 0.28 16.19
C VAL A 152 21.66 0.05 16.35
N ALA A 153 22.45 0.31 15.30
CA ALA A 153 23.90 0.13 15.31
C ALA A 153 24.59 1.04 16.34
N ARG A 154 24.10 2.26 16.49
CA ARG A 154 24.69 3.31 17.36
C ARG A 154 24.23 3.25 18.81
N SER A 155 23.17 2.49 19.09
CA SER A 155 22.69 2.33 20.45
C SER A 155 23.74 1.65 21.34
N HIS A 156 23.95 2.20 22.53
CA HIS A 156 24.87 1.66 23.53
C HIS A 156 24.24 0.61 24.46
N ARG A 157 22.98 0.22 24.21
CA ARG A 157 22.29 -0.82 24.97
C ARG A 157 22.99 -2.17 24.77
N ASN A 158 22.95 -3.03 25.77
CA ASN A 158 23.60 -4.33 25.69
C ASN A 158 22.81 -5.34 24.83
N ARG A 159 21.47 -5.38 24.98
CA ARG A 159 20.63 -6.34 24.28
C ARG A 159 20.10 -5.74 22.99
N PHE A 160 20.03 -6.55 21.94
CA PHE A 160 19.49 -6.16 20.63
C PHE A 160 18.08 -5.54 20.73
N VAL A 161 17.19 -6.15 21.53
CA VAL A 161 15.81 -5.68 21.69
C VAL A 161 15.77 -4.26 22.28
N ASP A 162 16.63 -3.97 23.25
CA ASP A 162 16.70 -2.64 23.88
C ASP A 162 17.25 -1.59 22.88
N ARG A 163 18.20 -1.98 22.02
CA ARG A 163 18.72 -1.14 20.91
C ARG A 163 17.64 -0.83 19.91
N LEU A 164 16.87 -1.85 19.49
CA LEU A 164 15.78 -1.69 18.56
C LEU A 164 14.70 -0.74 19.13
N ILE A 165 14.27 -0.98 20.37
CA ILE A 165 13.25 -0.15 21.03
C ILE A 165 13.73 1.31 21.15
N GLU A 166 15.00 1.54 21.49
CA GLU A 166 15.58 2.88 21.57
C GLU A 166 15.53 3.59 20.20
N GLY A 167 15.89 2.89 19.12
CA GLY A 167 15.80 3.40 17.75
C GLY A 167 14.36 3.67 17.31
N LEU A 168 13.43 2.74 17.56
CA LEU A 168 12.03 2.89 17.20
C LEU A 168 11.33 4.09 17.88
N ARG A 169 11.75 4.44 19.11
CA ARG A 169 11.21 5.60 19.82
C ARG A 169 11.58 6.96 19.20
N MET A 170 12.57 6.98 18.32
CA MET A 170 12.98 8.20 17.60
C MET A 170 12.19 8.42 16.29
N LEU A 171 11.40 7.43 15.87
CA LEU A 171 10.69 7.46 14.61
C LEU A 171 9.37 8.21 14.74
N GLU A 172 9.05 8.99 13.72
CA GLU A 172 7.74 9.58 13.46
C GLU A 172 7.18 9.04 12.15
N GLY A 173 5.84 9.00 12.03
CA GLY A 173 5.18 8.47 10.85
C GLY A 173 4.60 7.08 11.06
N SER A 174 4.52 6.29 9.99
CA SER A 174 3.95 4.95 10.02
C SER A 174 5.01 3.88 9.81
N PHE A 175 4.90 2.77 10.55
CA PHE A 175 5.73 1.61 10.31
C PHE A 175 5.09 0.29 10.71
N ALA A 176 5.24 -0.70 9.84
CA ALA A 176 5.09 -2.11 10.12
C ALA A 176 6.39 -2.81 9.68
N PHE A 177 7.19 -3.28 10.63
CA PHE A 177 8.48 -3.91 10.36
C PHE A 177 8.43 -5.40 10.54
N VAL A 178 9.17 -6.11 9.68
CA VAL A 178 9.57 -7.48 9.90
C VAL A 178 11.09 -7.56 9.80
N GLY A 179 11.73 -8.08 10.82
CA GLY A 179 13.19 -8.17 10.91
C GLY A 179 13.68 -9.55 11.32
N LEU A 180 14.89 -9.89 10.89
CA LEU A 180 15.55 -11.15 11.20
C LEU A 180 16.95 -10.89 11.72
N THR A 181 17.24 -11.42 12.90
CA THR A 181 18.61 -11.54 13.44
C THR A 181 19.06 -12.99 13.35
N ASN A 182 20.31 -13.27 13.74
CA ASN A 182 20.81 -14.64 13.83
C ASN A 182 20.06 -15.53 14.84
N LYS A 183 19.20 -14.96 15.70
CA LYS A 183 18.47 -15.72 16.74
C LYS A 183 16.99 -15.36 16.86
N LYS A 184 16.51 -14.33 16.15
CA LYS A 184 15.18 -13.76 16.40
C LYS A 184 14.48 -13.34 15.12
N LEU A 185 13.18 -13.66 15.04
CA LEU A 185 12.25 -12.96 14.17
C LEU A 185 11.62 -11.81 14.99
N VAL A 186 11.54 -10.64 14.39
CA VAL A 186 11.04 -9.42 15.01
C VAL A 186 9.89 -8.85 14.19
N GLY A 187 8.79 -8.48 14.83
CA GLY A 187 7.75 -7.64 14.29
C GLY A 187 7.60 -6.36 15.11
N ALA A 188 7.39 -5.23 14.47
CA ALA A 188 7.07 -4.01 15.17
C ALA A 188 6.02 -3.20 14.40
N ARG A 189 5.06 -2.64 15.12
CA ARG A 189 3.99 -1.81 14.56
C ARG A 189 3.96 -0.45 15.26
N ASP A 190 3.71 0.61 14.50
CA ASP A 190 3.67 1.98 15.03
C ASP A 190 2.57 2.16 16.10
N PRO A 191 2.69 3.19 16.99
CA PRO A 191 1.76 3.39 18.10
C PRO A 191 0.30 3.64 17.70
N LEU A 192 0.05 4.09 16.47
CA LEU A 192 -1.30 4.32 15.94
C LEU A 192 -1.82 3.10 15.15
N GLY A 193 -0.91 2.17 14.76
CA GLY A 193 -1.25 1.01 13.94
C GLY A 193 -1.70 1.40 12.55
N ILE A 194 -1.05 2.41 11.94
CA ILE A 194 -1.45 2.93 10.62
C ILE A 194 -1.39 1.83 9.57
N ARG A 195 -0.25 1.08 9.52
CA ARG A 195 -0.10 -0.03 8.59
C ARG A 195 -0.44 -1.37 9.23
N PRO A 196 -1.02 -2.31 8.47
CA PRO A 196 -1.36 -3.63 8.99
C PRO A 196 -0.12 -4.49 9.19
N LEU A 197 -0.16 -5.31 10.23
CA LEU A 197 0.78 -6.41 10.48
C LEU A 197 0.04 -7.49 11.27
N VAL A 198 0.07 -8.72 10.77
CA VAL A 198 -0.63 -9.86 11.37
C VAL A 198 0.35 -10.95 11.80
N LEU A 199 -0.01 -11.64 12.86
CA LEU A 199 0.64 -12.85 13.35
C LEU A 199 -0.13 -14.07 12.89
N GLY A 200 0.58 -15.00 12.25
CA GLY A 200 0.10 -16.32 11.89
C GLY A 200 1.00 -17.43 12.42
N LYS A 201 0.59 -18.68 12.18
CA LYS A 201 1.33 -19.88 12.57
C LYS A 201 1.18 -20.98 11.52
N LEU A 202 2.29 -21.57 11.09
CA LEU A 202 2.33 -22.72 10.18
C LEU A 202 3.21 -23.81 10.81
N ASP A 203 2.67 -25.01 10.98
CA ASP A 203 3.38 -26.16 11.58
C ASP A 203 4.10 -25.84 12.91
N GLY A 204 3.49 -25.00 13.72
CA GLY A 204 4.08 -24.53 14.96
C GLY A 204 4.99 -23.30 14.83
N CYS A 205 5.42 -22.95 13.62
CA CYS A 205 6.35 -21.84 13.34
C CYS A 205 5.60 -20.50 13.24
N PRO A 206 6.07 -19.43 13.91
CA PRO A 206 5.45 -18.11 13.84
C PRO A 206 5.71 -17.46 12.49
N ILE A 207 4.69 -16.74 12.01
CA ILE A 207 4.71 -15.95 10.79
C ILE A 207 4.25 -14.53 11.09
N LEU A 208 4.93 -13.56 10.50
CA LEU A 208 4.53 -12.16 10.45
C LEU A 208 4.27 -11.76 9.00
N ALA A 209 3.13 -11.14 8.71
CA ALA A 209 2.78 -10.71 7.36
C ALA A 209 1.98 -9.40 7.37
N SER A 210 2.01 -8.66 6.27
CA SER A 210 1.21 -7.44 6.13
C SER A 210 -0.29 -7.72 6.14
N GLU A 211 -0.74 -8.83 5.54
CA GLU A 211 -2.16 -9.16 5.38
C GLU A 211 -2.45 -10.65 5.61
N THR A 212 -3.71 -10.95 5.98
CA THR A 212 -4.17 -12.34 6.19
C THR A 212 -4.17 -13.17 4.92
N CYS A 213 -4.38 -12.57 3.73
CA CYS A 213 -4.31 -13.28 2.46
C CYS A 213 -2.96 -14.00 2.21
N ALA A 214 -1.87 -13.47 2.81
CA ALA A 214 -0.57 -14.14 2.76
C ALA A 214 -0.50 -15.39 3.63
N LEU A 215 -1.29 -15.44 4.72
CA LEU A 215 -1.45 -16.63 5.56
C LEU A 215 -2.30 -17.68 4.86
N ASP A 216 -3.41 -17.26 4.26
CA ASP A 216 -4.37 -18.13 3.61
C ASP A 216 -3.74 -18.91 2.44
N ILE A 217 -2.93 -18.26 1.61
CA ILE A 217 -2.31 -18.90 0.44
C ILE A 217 -1.30 -20.01 0.81
N ILE A 218 -0.68 -19.90 1.98
CA ILE A 218 0.28 -20.91 2.48
C ILE A 218 -0.36 -21.89 3.46
N GLY A 219 -1.67 -21.78 3.73
CA GLY A 219 -2.38 -22.63 4.68
C GLY A 219 -2.02 -22.38 6.15
N ALA A 220 -1.51 -21.17 6.48
CA ALA A 220 -1.17 -20.81 7.85
C ALA A 220 -2.41 -20.35 8.62
N GLN A 221 -2.42 -20.65 9.92
CA GLN A 221 -3.48 -20.19 10.82
C GLN A 221 -3.23 -18.72 11.20
N TYR A 222 -4.25 -17.88 11.04
CA TYR A 222 -4.27 -16.54 11.62
C TYR A 222 -4.39 -16.65 13.16
N VAL A 223 -3.55 -15.91 13.87
CA VAL A 223 -3.57 -15.86 15.34
C VAL A 223 -4.20 -14.57 15.83
N ARG A 224 -3.66 -13.43 15.43
CA ARG A 224 -4.14 -12.08 15.75
C ARG A 224 -3.41 -11.01 14.93
N ASP A 225 -3.93 -9.80 14.96
CA ASP A 225 -3.15 -8.63 14.56
C ASP A 225 -2.02 -8.36 15.58
N VAL A 226 -0.89 -7.84 15.09
CA VAL A 226 0.14 -7.24 15.97
C VAL A 226 -0.47 -5.94 16.50
N GLU A 227 -0.43 -5.76 17.83
CA GLU A 227 -1.08 -4.62 18.46
C GLU A 227 -0.35 -3.31 18.15
N ASN A 228 -1.06 -2.20 18.28
CA ASN A 228 -0.48 -0.87 18.10
C ASN A 228 0.64 -0.62 19.10
N GLY A 229 1.79 -0.16 18.61
CA GLY A 229 2.97 0.08 19.44
C GLY A 229 3.61 -1.19 20.00
N GLU A 230 3.26 -2.36 19.48
CA GLU A 230 3.85 -3.63 19.90
C GLU A 230 5.16 -3.91 19.14
N VAL A 231 6.16 -4.38 19.89
CA VAL A 231 7.37 -5.03 19.39
C VAL A 231 7.31 -6.49 19.79
N LEU A 232 7.10 -7.37 18.81
CA LEU A 232 6.92 -8.80 18.99
C LEU A 232 8.19 -9.53 18.57
N ILE A 233 8.71 -10.39 19.44
CA ILE A 233 9.95 -11.10 19.24
C ILE A 233 9.69 -12.60 19.34
N PHE A 234 10.21 -13.37 18.39
CA PHE A 234 10.24 -14.84 18.45
C PHE A 234 11.68 -15.32 18.47
N ASP A 235 12.02 -16.17 19.42
CA ASP A 235 13.31 -16.83 19.57
C ASP A 235 13.14 -18.27 20.08
N GLU A 236 14.24 -18.91 20.50
CA GLU A 236 14.23 -20.28 21.03
C GLU A 236 13.40 -20.41 22.33
N ASP A 237 13.27 -19.33 23.10
CA ASP A 237 12.50 -19.28 24.34
C ASP A 237 11.00 -19.02 24.10
N GLY A 238 10.62 -18.73 22.86
CA GLY A 238 9.22 -18.52 22.44
C GLY A 238 8.90 -17.10 22.00
N ALA A 239 7.67 -16.65 22.28
CA ALA A 239 7.16 -15.33 21.87
C ALA A 239 7.22 -14.33 23.03
N HIS A 240 7.80 -13.16 22.77
CA HIS A 240 7.91 -12.07 23.73
C HIS A 240 7.30 -10.79 23.16
N SER A 241 6.32 -10.23 23.85
CA SER A 241 5.67 -8.98 23.48
C SER A 241 6.16 -7.83 24.36
N HIS A 242 6.57 -6.73 23.71
CA HIS A 242 6.97 -5.50 24.37
C HIS A 242 6.08 -4.34 23.89
N LYS A 243 5.66 -3.47 24.80
CA LYS A 243 4.90 -2.24 24.50
C LYS A 243 5.71 -1.01 24.94
N PRO A 244 6.73 -0.62 24.14
CA PRO A 244 7.67 0.41 24.55
C PRO A 244 7.16 1.84 24.39
N PHE A 245 6.02 2.03 23.73
CA PHE A 245 5.45 3.34 23.47
C PHE A 245 4.35 3.70 24.46
N LEU A 246 4.06 4.98 24.60
CA LEU A 246 2.87 5.43 25.30
C LEU A 246 1.63 4.93 24.56
N PRO A 247 0.60 4.44 25.28
CA PRO A 247 -0.65 4.02 24.66
C PRO A 247 -1.28 5.17 23.88
N MET A 248 -1.61 4.92 22.60
CA MET A 248 -2.33 5.85 21.75
C MET A 248 -3.62 5.19 21.23
N PRO A 249 -4.70 5.97 21.00
CA PRO A 249 -5.87 5.46 20.33
C PRO A 249 -5.49 4.93 18.93
N PRO A 250 -6.01 3.76 18.52
CA PRO A 250 -5.73 3.23 17.18
C PRO A 250 -6.27 4.17 16.09
N ARG A 251 -5.45 4.37 15.05
CA ARG A 251 -5.82 5.11 13.84
C ARG A 251 -5.34 4.37 12.60
N PRO A 252 -5.84 3.15 12.30
CA PRO A 252 -5.45 2.42 11.10
C PRO A 252 -5.81 3.22 9.83
N CYS A 253 -5.04 3.02 8.77
CA CYS A 253 -5.27 3.69 7.50
C CYS A 253 -6.59 3.24 6.88
N ILE A 254 -7.49 4.19 6.60
CA ILE A 254 -8.79 3.88 6.00
C ILE A 254 -8.66 3.43 4.53
N PHE A 255 -7.61 3.87 3.83
CA PHE A 255 -7.32 3.48 2.46
C PHE A 255 -6.98 2.00 2.29
N GLU A 256 -6.52 1.33 3.34
CA GLU A 256 -6.34 -0.13 3.32
C GLU A 256 -7.67 -0.83 2.97
N TYR A 257 -8.78 -0.35 3.51
CA TYR A 257 -10.10 -0.91 3.21
C TYR A 257 -10.67 -0.46 1.87
N ILE A 258 -10.36 0.75 1.42
CA ILE A 258 -10.89 1.29 0.16
C ILE A 258 -10.19 0.64 -1.05
N TYR A 259 -8.85 0.56 -1.02
CA TYR A 259 -8.08 0.20 -2.20
C TYR A 259 -6.96 -0.82 -1.95
N PHE A 260 -6.06 -0.61 -0.95
CA PHE A 260 -4.78 -1.32 -0.92
C PHE A 260 -4.87 -2.78 -0.55
N ALA A 261 -5.54 -3.12 0.55
CA ALA A 261 -5.64 -4.51 0.97
C ALA A 261 -6.45 -5.35 -0.02
N ARG A 262 -6.09 -6.60 -0.16
CA ARG A 262 -6.88 -7.52 -0.97
C ARG A 262 -8.28 -7.67 -0.40
N PRO A 263 -9.32 -7.81 -1.26
CA PRO A 263 -10.70 -7.98 -0.77
C PRO A 263 -10.90 -9.18 0.15
N ASP A 264 -10.14 -10.25 -0.03
CA ASP A 264 -10.16 -11.46 0.79
C ASP A 264 -9.41 -11.32 2.12
N SER A 265 -8.73 -10.20 2.37
CA SER A 265 -8.05 -9.94 3.64
C SER A 265 -9.01 -9.46 4.73
N THR A 266 -8.59 -9.74 5.98
CA THR A 266 -9.19 -9.21 7.22
C THR A 266 -8.15 -8.34 7.92
N ILE A 267 -8.53 -7.10 8.26
CA ILE A 267 -7.67 -6.13 8.97
C ILE A 267 -8.45 -5.59 10.16
N GLY A 268 -7.86 -5.60 11.36
CA GLY A 268 -8.53 -5.12 12.57
C GLY A 268 -9.87 -5.81 12.84
N GLY A 269 -9.98 -7.09 12.48
CA GLY A 269 -11.22 -7.87 12.61
C GLY A 269 -12.30 -7.55 11.56
N ARG A 270 -12.05 -6.67 10.59
CA ARG A 270 -13.01 -6.29 9.55
C ARG A 270 -12.60 -6.89 8.19
N SER A 271 -13.56 -7.55 7.52
CA SER A 271 -13.37 -8.02 6.14
C SER A 271 -13.31 -6.84 5.18
N VAL A 272 -12.24 -6.74 4.41
CA VAL A 272 -12.05 -5.69 3.39
C VAL A 272 -13.17 -5.74 2.35
N TYR A 273 -13.54 -6.94 1.89
CA TYR A 273 -14.66 -7.13 0.95
C TYR A 273 -15.97 -6.56 1.48
N ASN A 274 -16.31 -6.87 2.75
CA ASN A 274 -17.56 -6.41 3.34
C ASN A 274 -17.60 -4.89 3.51
N VAL A 275 -16.48 -4.27 3.87
CA VAL A 275 -16.37 -2.80 3.95
C VAL A 275 -16.57 -2.17 2.58
N ARG A 276 -15.90 -2.63 1.54
CA ARG A 276 -16.09 -2.11 0.17
C ARG A 276 -17.53 -2.27 -0.32
N LYS A 277 -18.14 -3.40 -0.02
CA LYS A 277 -19.54 -3.63 -0.35
C LYS A 277 -20.49 -2.68 0.41
N ALA A 278 -20.24 -2.48 1.70
CA ALA A 278 -20.99 -1.51 2.51
C ALA A 278 -20.81 -0.08 2.02
N SER A 279 -19.59 0.30 1.59
CA SER A 279 -19.34 1.61 0.97
C SER A 279 -20.19 1.84 -0.28
N GLY A 280 -20.37 0.81 -1.11
CA GLY A 280 -21.26 0.88 -2.26
C GLY A 280 -22.73 1.05 -1.87
N ALA A 281 -23.20 0.38 -0.82
CA ALA A 281 -24.55 0.53 -0.32
C ALA A 281 -24.80 1.95 0.23
N GLU A 282 -23.86 2.48 1.06
CA GLU A 282 -23.94 3.86 1.54
C GLU A 282 -23.93 4.87 0.39
N LEU A 283 -23.08 4.66 -0.62
CA LEU A 283 -23.03 5.51 -1.81
C LEU A 283 -24.36 5.52 -2.57
N ALA A 284 -25.08 4.38 -2.62
CA ALA A 284 -26.42 4.33 -3.22
C ALA A 284 -27.46 5.14 -2.44
N ARG A 285 -27.34 5.18 -1.10
CA ARG A 285 -28.22 5.98 -0.23
C ARG A 285 -27.95 7.46 -0.37
N GLU A 286 -26.66 7.86 -0.38
CA GLU A 286 -26.22 9.25 -0.46
C GLU A 286 -26.42 9.85 -1.86
N ALA A 287 -26.21 9.06 -2.89
CA ALA A 287 -26.23 9.53 -4.30
C ALA A 287 -27.05 8.60 -5.19
N PRO A 288 -28.37 8.49 -4.94
CA PRO A 288 -29.24 7.70 -5.79
C PRO A 288 -29.31 8.29 -7.20
N THR A 289 -29.51 7.42 -8.19
CA THR A 289 -29.70 7.84 -9.59
C THR A 289 -30.60 6.87 -10.33
N SER A 290 -31.32 7.38 -11.33
CA SER A 290 -32.15 6.55 -12.22
C SER A 290 -31.28 6.03 -13.36
N ALA A 291 -31.04 4.74 -13.39
CA ALA A 291 -30.24 4.09 -14.42
C ALA A 291 -30.75 2.68 -14.74
N ASP A 292 -30.25 2.10 -15.84
CA ASP A 292 -30.67 0.82 -16.32
C ASP A 292 -29.75 -0.33 -15.85
N VAL A 293 -28.50 0.01 -15.45
CA VAL A 293 -27.50 -0.98 -15.05
C VAL A 293 -26.39 -0.35 -14.21
N VAL A 294 -25.88 -1.10 -13.20
CA VAL A 294 -24.67 -0.79 -12.45
C VAL A 294 -23.49 -1.55 -13.06
N VAL A 295 -22.42 -0.83 -13.36
CA VAL A 295 -21.22 -1.36 -14.01
C VAL A 295 -19.99 -1.06 -13.11
N PRO A 296 -19.21 -2.07 -12.70
CA PRO A 296 -17.97 -1.84 -11.96
C PRO A 296 -16.84 -1.40 -12.88
N VAL A 297 -15.94 -0.58 -12.36
CA VAL A 297 -14.57 -0.47 -12.88
C VAL A 297 -13.76 -1.64 -12.29
N PRO A 298 -13.33 -2.63 -13.09
CA PRO A 298 -12.65 -3.81 -12.57
C PRO A 298 -11.17 -3.49 -12.21
N ASP A 299 -10.58 -4.17 -11.18
CA ASP A 299 -11.27 -5.13 -10.29
C ASP A 299 -11.70 -4.44 -8.98
N SER A 300 -11.18 -3.25 -8.68
CA SER A 300 -11.30 -2.53 -7.40
C SER A 300 -12.74 -2.06 -7.10
N GLY A 301 -13.47 -1.61 -8.12
CA GLY A 301 -14.85 -1.17 -7.98
C GLY A 301 -15.90 -2.30 -7.84
N VAL A 302 -15.50 -3.58 -8.03
CA VAL A 302 -16.47 -4.70 -8.05
C VAL A 302 -17.26 -4.86 -6.76
N PRO A 303 -16.65 -4.92 -5.55
CA PRO A 303 -17.44 -5.10 -4.33
C PRO A 303 -18.37 -3.92 -4.05
N ALA A 304 -17.93 -2.69 -4.31
CA ALA A 304 -18.75 -1.49 -4.16
C ALA A 304 -19.93 -1.47 -5.15
N ALA A 305 -19.72 -1.87 -6.40
CA ALA A 305 -20.77 -1.97 -7.39
C ALA A 305 -21.83 -3.01 -6.99
N ILE A 306 -21.43 -4.14 -6.42
CA ILE A 306 -22.36 -5.14 -5.87
C ILE A 306 -23.19 -4.53 -4.73
N GLY A 307 -22.56 -3.79 -3.81
CA GLY A 307 -23.26 -3.13 -2.70
C GLY A 307 -24.25 -2.07 -3.21
N TYR A 308 -23.80 -1.23 -4.17
CA TYR A 308 -24.63 -0.20 -4.79
C TYR A 308 -25.86 -0.83 -5.50
N ALA A 309 -25.66 -1.88 -6.30
CA ALA A 309 -26.72 -2.56 -7.02
C ALA A 309 -27.75 -3.19 -6.08
N GLN A 310 -27.31 -3.84 -5.00
CA GLN A 310 -28.21 -4.46 -4.01
C GLN A 310 -29.05 -3.42 -3.27
N GLU A 311 -28.49 -2.27 -2.91
CA GLU A 311 -29.19 -1.21 -2.21
C GLU A 311 -30.14 -0.44 -3.11
N SER A 312 -29.69 -0.10 -4.34
CA SER A 312 -30.50 0.68 -5.30
C SER A 312 -31.56 -0.13 -6.04
N GLY A 313 -31.44 -1.47 -6.05
CA GLY A 313 -32.29 -2.36 -6.86
C GLY A 313 -31.99 -2.32 -8.36
N ILE A 314 -30.95 -1.58 -8.81
CA ILE A 314 -30.55 -1.53 -10.22
C ILE A 314 -29.71 -2.78 -10.54
N PRO A 315 -29.97 -3.48 -11.67
CA PRO A 315 -29.23 -4.68 -12.04
C PRO A 315 -27.71 -4.44 -12.16
N TYR A 316 -26.91 -5.37 -11.62
CA TYR A 316 -25.46 -5.39 -11.77
C TYR A 316 -25.05 -6.18 -13.00
N GLU A 317 -24.17 -5.63 -13.84
CA GLU A 317 -23.65 -6.30 -15.02
C GLU A 317 -22.16 -5.96 -15.28
N LEU A 318 -21.44 -6.88 -15.90
CA LEU A 318 -20.05 -6.67 -16.31
C LEU A 318 -19.99 -5.86 -17.62
N GLY A 319 -20.21 -4.55 -17.53
CA GLY A 319 -20.11 -3.62 -18.65
C GLY A 319 -18.67 -3.33 -19.08
N ILE A 320 -17.67 -3.62 -18.21
CA ILE A 320 -16.24 -3.57 -18.52
C ILE A 320 -15.64 -4.94 -18.27
N ILE A 321 -14.89 -5.45 -19.24
CA ILE A 321 -14.16 -6.71 -19.15
C ILE A 321 -12.67 -6.42 -19.10
N ARG A 322 -11.99 -6.95 -18.07
CA ARG A 322 -10.53 -6.91 -17.96
C ARG A 322 -9.93 -8.11 -18.70
N ASN A 323 -8.92 -7.84 -19.52
CA ASN A 323 -8.13 -8.90 -20.15
C ASN A 323 -6.96 -9.29 -19.26
N HIS A 324 -7.04 -10.46 -18.63
CA HIS A 324 -6.00 -10.98 -17.73
C HIS A 324 -4.73 -11.46 -18.45
N TYR A 325 -4.78 -11.65 -19.77
CA TYR A 325 -3.64 -12.16 -20.57
C TYR A 325 -2.70 -11.05 -21.07
N VAL A 326 -3.05 -9.78 -20.91
CA VAL A 326 -2.19 -8.66 -21.28
C VAL A 326 -1.20 -8.39 -20.15
N GLY A 327 -0.06 -9.06 -20.22
CA GLY A 327 1.10 -8.80 -19.34
C GLY A 327 1.88 -7.54 -19.76
N ARG A 328 2.81 -7.07 -18.91
CA ARG A 328 3.74 -5.93 -19.18
C ARG A 328 4.75 -6.18 -20.32
N THR A 329 4.72 -7.32 -21.00
CA THR A 329 5.74 -7.81 -21.93
C THR A 329 5.58 -7.37 -23.39
N PHE A 330 4.59 -6.53 -23.73
CA PHE A 330 4.55 -5.96 -25.07
C PHE A 330 5.48 -4.76 -25.15
N ILE A 331 6.66 -4.95 -25.77
CA ILE A 331 7.50 -3.85 -26.26
C ILE A 331 6.72 -3.17 -27.38
N GLU A 332 6.18 -2.01 -27.11
CA GLU A 332 5.34 -1.26 -28.05
C GLU A 332 6.21 -0.31 -28.88
N PRO A 333 6.48 -0.62 -30.16
CA PRO A 333 7.44 0.14 -30.97
C PRO A 333 6.90 1.50 -31.45
N THR A 334 5.60 1.77 -31.37
CA THR A 334 5.01 3.03 -31.85
C THR A 334 3.96 3.60 -30.89
N GLN A 335 3.78 4.93 -30.91
CA GLN A 335 2.79 5.65 -30.10
C GLN A 335 1.35 5.20 -30.36
N HIS A 336 1.04 4.81 -31.62
CA HIS A 336 -0.28 4.29 -32.00
C HIS A 336 -0.57 2.90 -31.35
N ILE A 337 0.43 2.02 -31.28
CA ILE A 337 0.31 0.70 -30.63
C ILE A 337 0.18 0.85 -29.12
N ARG A 338 0.84 1.85 -28.51
CA ARG A 338 0.67 2.17 -27.08
C ARG A 338 -0.76 2.61 -26.73
N GLN A 339 -1.40 3.36 -27.62
CA GLN A 339 -2.83 3.72 -27.46
C GLN A 339 -3.76 2.50 -27.58
N LEU A 340 -3.38 1.52 -28.40
CA LEU A 340 -4.09 0.22 -28.49
C LEU A 340 -3.83 -0.65 -27.24
N GLY A 341 -2.65 -0.58 -26.63
CA GLY A 341 -2.28 -1.31 -25.41
C GLY A 341 -3.24 -1.05 -24.25
N VAL A 342 -3.73 0.19 -24.13
CA VAL A 342 -4.76 0.56 -23.14
C VAL A 342 -6.09 -0.14 -23.40
N ARG A 343 -6.51 -0.25 -24.66
CA ARG A 343 -7.73 -0.99 -25.07
C ARG A 343 -7.57 -2.50 -24.89
N LEU A 344 -6.34 -3.00 -24.83
CA LEU A 344 -6.07 -4.41 -24.57
C LEU A 344 -6.35 -4.82 -23.12
N LYS A 345 -6.15 -3.92 -22.15
CA LYS A 345 -6.38 -4.23 -20.72
C LYS A 345 -7.87 -4.22 -20.34
N HIS A 346 -8.63 -3.24 -20.85
CA HIS A 346 -10.04 -3.08 -20.54
C HIS A 346 -10.85 -2.85 -21.81
N SER A 347 -11.93 -3.57 -21.98
CA SER A 347 -12.86 -3.40 -23.09
C SER A 347 -14.29 -3.27 -22.60
N ALA A 348 -15.06 -2.36 -23.23
CA ALA A 348 -16.48 -2.23 -22.94
C ALA A 348 -17.27 -3.40 -23.54
N ASN A 349 -18.16 -3.97 -22.74
CA ASN A 349 -19.14 -4.95 -23.20
C ASN A 349 -20.33 -4.25 -23.84
N ARG A 350 -20.28 -4.09 -25.18
CA ARG A 350 -21.31 -3.38 -25.95
C ARG A 350 -22.70 -3.96 -25.75
N ALA A 351 -22.86 -5.27 -25.61
CA ALA A 351 -24.15 -5.92 -25.37
C ALA A 351 -24.82 -5.46 -24.07
N VAL A 352 -24.00 -5.08 -23.07
CA VAL A 352 -24.48 -4.59 -21.77
C VAL A 352 -24.77 -3.10 -21.81
N VAL A 353 -23.92 -2.27 -22.45
CA VAL A 353 -23.95 -0.81 -22.27
C VAL A 353 -24.66 -0.04 -23.36
N THR A 354 -24.77 -0.57 -24.59
CA THR A 354 -25.34 0.17 -25.73
C THR A 354 -26.79 0.62 -25.46
N GLY A 355 -27.05 1.91 -25.61
CA GLY A 355 -28.35 2.55 -25.44
C GLY A 355 -28.82 2.71 -24.00
N LYS A 356 -28.04 2.24 -23.00
CA LYS A 356 -28.42 2.27 -21.59
C LYS A 356 -27.85 3.50 -20.84
N ARG A 357 -28.57 3.88 -19.79
CA ARG A 357 -28.06 4.74 -18.73
C ARG A 357 -27.27 3.86 -17.74
N ILE A 358 -26.01 4.13 -17.54
CA ILE A 358 -25.16 3.31 -16.67
C ILE A 358 -24.77 4.06 -15.39
N VAL A 359 -24.75 3.35 -14.26
CA VAL A 359 -24.04 3.79 -13.07
C VAL A 359 -22.68 3.10 -13.08
N LEU A 360 -21.65 3.87 -13.30
CA LEU A 360 -20.27 3.41 -13.28
C LEU A 360 -19.71 3.55 -11.87
N ILE A 361 -19.22 2.48 -11.26
CA ILE A 361 -18.70 2.47 -9.88
C ILE A 361 -17.19 2.26 -9.90
N ASP A 362 -16.45 3.18 -9.27
CA ASP A 362 -15.01 3.03 -9.00
C ASP A 362 -14.72 3.23 -7.51
N ASP A 363 -13.53 2.84 -7.07
CA ASP A 363 -13.09 2.96 -5.67
C ASP A 363 -12.70 4.39 -5.31
N SER A 364 -11.91 5.07 -6.17
CA SER A 364 -11.36 6.40 -5.88
C SER A 364 -10.97 7.15 -7.16
N ILE A 365 -10.79 8.47 -7.06
CA ILE A 365 -10.22 9.33 -8.11
C ILE A 365 -9.04 10.10 -7.54
N VAL A 366 -7.89 10.04 -8.23
CA VAL A 366 -6.66 10.80 -7.85
C VAL A 366 -6.48 12.00 -8.78
N ARG A 367 -6.04 11.76 -10.03
CA ARG A 367 -5.83 12.80 -11.06
C ARG A 367 -6.98 12.90 -12.05
N GLY A 368 -7.84 11.88 -12.12
CA GLY A 368 -9.00 11.80 -13.00
C GLY A 368 -8.71 11.39 -14.45
N THR A 369 -7.45 11.19 -14.83
CA THR A 369 -7.09 10.85 -16.23
C THR A 369 -7.58 9.47 -16.64
N THR A 370 -7.56 8.49 -15.74
CA THR A 370 -8.16 7.16 -15.94
C THR A 370 -9.67 7.25 -16.07
N SER A 371 -10.31 8.05 -15.21
CA SER A 371 -11.76 8.26 -15.22
C SER A 371 -12.26 8.83 -16.55
N VAL A 372 -11.56 9.81 -17.12
CA VAL A 372 -11.85 10.37 -18.46
C VAL A 372 -11.88 9.27 -19.51
N LYS A 373 -10.86 8.40 -19.51
CA LYS A 373 -10.74 7.33 -20.51
C LYS A 373 -11.83 6.27 -20.36
N ILE A 374 -12.17 5.92 -19.13
CA ILE A 374 -13.21 4.93 -18.85
C ILE A 374 -14.58 5.47 -19.28
N VAL A 375 -14.90 6.71 -18.92
CA VAL A 375 -16.16 7.36 -19.35
C VAL A 375 -16.22 7.45 -20.88
N GLN A 376 -15.14 7.87 -21.54
CA GLN A 376 -15.09 7.92 -23.00
C GLN A 376 -15.27 6.53 -23.63
N MET A 377 -14.64 5.48 -23.06
CA MET A 377 -14.81 4.11 -23.53
C MET A 377 -16.28 3.63 -23.43
N MET A 378 -17.00 4.01 -22.37
CA MET A 378 -18.42 3.70 -22.22
C MET A 378 -19.26 4.43 -23.29
N ARG A 379 -18.97 5.70 -23.57
CA ARG A 379 -19.65 6.47 -24.61
C ARG A 379 -19.38 5.90 -26.01
N ASP A 380 -18.13 5.55 -26.32
CA ASP A 380 -17.74 4.90 -27.60
C ASP A 380 -18.41 3.53 -27.77
N ALA A 381 -18.77 2.88 -26.69
CA ALA A 381 -19.54 1.63 -26.70
C ALA A 381 -21.06 1.85 -26.86
N GLY A 382 -21.53 3.11 -26.87
CA GLY A 382 -22.90 3.48 -27.10
C GLY A 382 -23.73 3.66 -25.83
N ALA A 383 -23.14 3.88 -24.66
CA ALA A 383 -23.86 4.25 -23.45
C ALA A 383 -24.60 5.58 -23.67
N ARG A 384 -25.88 5.65 -23.28
CA ARG A 384 -26.72 6.84 -23.42
C ARG A 384 -26.39 7.89 -22.39
N GLU A 385 -26.19 7.47 -21.13
CA GLU A 385 -25.79 8.30 -20.01
C GLU A 385 -24.77 7.53 -19.16
N VAL A 386 -23.81 8.26 -18.58
CA VAL A 386 -22.78 7.71 -17.67
C VAL A 386 -22.81 8.50 -16.36
N HIS A 387 -23.39 7.89 -15.33
CA HIS A 387 -23.43 8.42 -13.98
C HIS A 387 -22.28 7.82 -13.18
N PHE A 388 -21.26 8.61 -12.84
CA PHE A 388 -20.07 8.12 -12.17
C PHE A 388 -20.19 8.25 -10.65
N ARG A 389 -19.97 7.16 -9.93
CA ARG A 389 -20.10 7.05 -8.49
C ARG A 389 -18.82 6.49 -7.89
N ILE A 390 -18.24 7.20 -6.92
CA ILE A 390 -16.94 6.90 -6.33
C ILE A 390 -17.15 6.44 -4.88
N ALA A 391 -16.69 5.22 -4.57
CA ALA A 391 -16.90 4.57 -3.28
C ALA A 391 -15.95 5.04 -2.17
N SER A 392 -15.34 6.21 -2.35
CA SER A 392 -14.54 6.92 -1.36
C SER A 392 -14.87 8.41 -1.36
N PRO A 393 -14.50 9.15 -0.31
CA PRO A 393 -14.51 10.61 -0.33
C PRO A 393 -13.48 11.18 -1.33
N PRO A 394 -13.64 12.47 -1.74
CA PRO A 394 -12.66 13.14 -2.60
C PRO A 394 -11.27 13.20 -1.94
N ILE A 395 -10.22 12.83 -2.70
CA ILE A 395 -8.83 12.88 -2.24
C ILE A 395 -8.31 14.31 -2.45
N THR A 396 -8.15 15.05 -1.36
CA THR A 396 -7.77 16.47 -1.36
C THR A 396 -6.38 16.74 -0.79
N HIS A 397 -5.78 15.76 -0.13
CA HIS A 397 -4.47 15.88 0.53
C HIS A 397 -3.57 14.69 0.20
N PRO A 398 -2.25 14.92 0.02
CA PRO A 398 -1.29 13.84 -0.23
C PRO A 398 -1.09 12.97 1.01
N ASP A 399 -0.66 11.73 0.79
CA ASP A 399 -0.24 10.81 1.85
C ASP A 399 1.26 11.00 2.18
N TYR A 400 1.60 10.81 3.46
CA TYR A 400 2.98 10.81 3.96
C TYR A 400 3.29 9.55 4.78
N TYR A 401 2.43 8.52 4.72
CA TYR A 401 2.53 7.30 5.53
C TYR A 401 2.78 6.04 4.70
N GLY A 402 3.17 6.21 3.42
CA GLY A 402 3.60 5.12 2.56
C GLY A 402 2.79 4.92 1.29
N ILE A 403 1.72 5.70 1.05
CA ILE A 403 1.01 5.73 -0.23
C ILE A 403 1.68 6.75 -1.15
N ASP A 404 2.04 6.34 -2.37
CA ASP A 404 2.52 7.29 -3.39
C ASP A 404 1.35 8.08 -3.95
N THR A 405 1.08 9.22 -3.33
CA THR A 405 0.12 10.20 -3.84
C THR A 405 0.85 11.37 -4.49
N PRO A 406 0.31 11.94 -5.56
CA PRO A 406 0.88 13.14 -6.14
C PRO A 406 0.78 14.33 -5.18
N GLU A 407 1.61 15.35 -5.42
CA GLU A 407 1.49 16.64 -4.74
C GLU A 407 0.08 17.21 -4.88
N ARG A 408 -0.33 18.03 -3.91
CA ARG A 408 -1.70 18.53 -3.77
C ARG A 408 -2.24 19.24 -5.03
N ASP A 409 -1.38 19.97 -5.73
CA ASP A 409 -1.72 20.69 -6.97
C ASP A 409 -2.06 19.77 -8.16
N LYS A 410 -1.73 18.47 -8.06
CA LYS A 410 -2.03 17.44 -9.05
C LYS A 410 -3.23 16.56 -8.68
N LEU A 411 -3.78 16.74 -7.48
CA LEU A 411 -5.00 16.07 -7.04
C LEU A 411 -6.22 16.73 -7.66
N LEU A 412 -7.06 15.99 -8.37
CA LEU A 412 -8.22 16.55 -9.07
C LEU A 412 -9.18 17.24 -8.10
N ALA A 413 -9.48 16.62 -6.97
CA ALA A 413 -10.39 17.18 -5.97
C ALA A 413 -9.78 18.32 -5.12
N ALA A 414 -8.46 18.55 -5.20
CA ALA A 414 -7.83 19.72 -4.57
C ALA A 414 -7.84 20.95 -5.48
N THR A 415 -8.05 20.76 -6.78
CA THR A 415 -7.95 21.81 -7.81
C THR A 415 -9.29 22.14 -8.48
N HIS A 416 -10.29 21.27 -8.36
CA HIS A 416 -11.62 21.44 -8.97
C HIS A 416 -12.72 21.19 -7.93
N ASP A 417 -13.82 21.91 -8.07
CA ASP A 417 -15.07 21.58 -7.40
C ASP A 417 -15.76 20.38 -8.07
N LEU A 418 -16.83 19.88 -7.49
CA LEU A 418 -17.54 18.70 -8.00
C LEU A 418 -18.00 18.86 -9.45
N GLU A 419 -18.51 20.03 -9.82
CA GLU A 419 -18.97 20.30 -11.19
C GLU A 419 -17.80 20.42 -12.17
N GLY A 420 -16.69 21.01 -11.74
CA GLY A 420 -15.44 21.06 -12.50
C GLY A 420 -14.89 19.66 -12.77
N MET A 421 -14.86 18.79 -11.73
CA MET A 421 -14.46 17.40 -11.84
C MET A 421 -15.40 16.62 -12.81
N ARG A 422 -16.72 16.80 -12.67
CA ARG A 422 -17.70 16.17 -13.56
C ARG A 422 -17.45 16.52 -15.03
N LYS A 423 -17.26 17.81 -15.32
CA LYS A 423 -16.96 18.31 -16.67
C LYS A 423 -15.63 17.78 -17.20
N PHE A 424 -14.59 17.77 -16.36
CA PHE A 424 -13.28 17.26 -16.70
C PHE A 424 -13.34 15.77 -17.11
N ILE A 425 -14.10 14.97 -16.35
CA ILE A 425 -14.26 13.53 -16.60
C ILE A 425 -15.21 13.26 -17.78
N GLY A 426 -16.15 14.17 -18.08
CA GLY A 426 -17.13 14.00 -19.15
C GLY A 426 -18.34 13.14 -18.76
N ALA A 427 -18.61 12.98 -17.45
CA ALA A 427 -19.75 12.24 -16.95
C ALA A 427 -21.05 13.08 -16.95
N ASP A 428 -22.23 12.43 -17.05
CA ASP A 428 -23.53 13.11 -16.93
C ASP A 428 -23.82 13.52 -15.48
N SER A 429 -23.38 12.72 -14.52
CA SER A 429 -23.32 13.10 -13.11
C SER A 429 -22.13 12.45 -12.40
N LEU A 430 -21.62 13.11 -11.36
CA LEU A 430 -20.54 12.62 -10.51
C LEU A 430 -20.93 12.77 -9.05
N ALA A 431 -20.70 11.74 -8.25
CA ALA A 431 -20.80 11.83 -6.80
C ALA A 431 -19.76 10.93 -6.14
N PHE A 432 -19.34 11.34 -4.95
CA PHE A 432 -18.43 10.64 -4.06
C PHE A 432 -19.19 10.19 -2.82
N LEU A 433 -18.73 9.11 -2.22
CA LEU A 433 -19.14 8.76 -0.86
C LEU A 433 -18.67 9.86 0.10
N SER A 434 -19.49 10.24 1.07
CA SER A 434 -19.10 11.20 2.09
C SER A 434 -18.07 10.61 3.08
N VAL A 435 -17.39 11.47 3.85
CA VAL A 435 -16.55 11.00 4.97
C VAL A 435 -17.40 10.26 6.01
N GLU A 436 -18.60 10.75 6.29
CA GLU A 436 -19.54 10.05 7.19
C GLU A 436 -19.94 8.69 6.63
N GLY A 437 -20.24 8.60 5.33
CA GLY A 437 -20.61 7.36 4.65
C GLY A 437 -19.53 6.28 4.71
N ILE A 438 -18.24 6.65 4.54
CA ILE A 438 -17.16 5.65 4.69
C ILE A 438 -17.04 5.19 6.14
N TYR A 439 -17.24 6.06 7.15
CA TYR A 439 -17.26 5.66 8.54
C TYR A 439 -18.46 4.74 8.85
N HIS A 440 -19.65 5.00 8.31
CA HIS A 440 -20.79 4.08 8.41
C HIS A 440 -20.47 2.71 7.78
N ALA A 441 -19.84 2.69 6.61
CA ALA A 441 -19.42 1.45 5.98
C ALA A 441 -18.39 0.65 6.80
N MET A 442 -17.57 1.36 7.61
CA MET A 442 -16.67 0.76 8.60
C MET A 442 -17.37 0.27 9.87
N GLY A 443 -18.69 0.52 10.03
CA GLY A 443 -19.46 0.15 11.22
C GLY A 443 -19.39 1.19 12.35
N GLU A 444 -18.88 2.38 12.06
CA GLU A 444 -18.86 3.49 13.03
C GLU A 444 -20.12 4.36 12.90
N LYS A 445 -20.42 5.16 13.93
CA LYS A 445 -21.57 6.08 13.92
C LYS A 445 -21.33 7.36 13.12
N GLY A 446 -20.08 7.59 12.68
CA GLY A 446 -19.60 8.77 12.00
C GLY A 446 -18.18 9.11 12.47
N ARG A 447 -17.59 10.15 11.88
CA ARG A 447 -16.25 10.63 12.23
C ARG A 447 -16.33 11.50 13.52
N ASP A 448 -15.56 11.13 14.54
CA ASP A 448 -15.34 12.02 15.69
C ASP A 448 -14.12 12.92 15.42
N PRO A 449 -14.29 14.23 15.16
CA PRO A 449 -13.17 15.13 14.88
C PRO A 449 -12.18 15.29 16.04
N ALA A 450 -12.63 15.06 17.29
CA ALA A 450 -11.78 15.16 18.48
C ALA A 450 -10.96 13.87 18.70
N ARG A 451 -11.46 12.73 18.23
CA ARG A 451 -10.84 11.41 18.39
C ARG A 451 -11.09 10.55 17.16
N PRO A 452 -10.49 10.89 15.99
CA PRO A 452 -10.71 10.15 14.75
C PRO A 452 -10.30 8.68 14.92
N GLN A 453 -11.15 7.77 14.45
CA GLN A 453 -10.96 6.34 14.58
C GLN A 453 -10.02 5.76 13.53
N PHE A 454 -9.79 6.52 12.44
CA PHE A 454 -8.94 6.13 11.31
C PHE A 454 -7.97 7.23 10.93
N THR A 455 -6.90 6.86 10.25
CA THR A 455 -6.05 7.77 9.49
C THR A 455 -6.72 8.03 8.14
N ASP A 456 -7.36 9.18 8.04
CA ASP A 456 -8.21 9.63 6.93
C ASP A 456 -7.77 10.96 6.31
N HIS A 457 -6.53 11.34 6.58
CA HIS A 457 -5.94 12.63 6.18
C HIS A 457 -6.03 12.90 4.67
N CYS A 458 -6.04 11.88 3.82
CA CYS A 458 -6.21 12.05 2.37
C CYS A 458 -7.51 12.79 2.01
N PHE A 459 -8.53 12.68 2.85
CA PHE A 459 -9.83 13.34 2.69
C PHE A 459 -9.94 14.62 3.52
N THR A 460 -9.40 14.61 4.74
CA THR A 460 -9.65 15.64 5.79
C THR A 460 -8.49 16.58 6.01
N GLY A 461 -7.26 16.19 5.65
CA GLY A 461 -6.04 16.91 6.01
C GLY A 461 -5.61 16.76 7.48
N ASP A 462 -6.27 15.88 8.25
CA ASP A 462 -5.95 15.59 9.65
C ASP A 462 -4.85 14.54 9.77
N TYR A 463 -3.60 14.97 9.70
CA TYR A 463 -2.43 14.10 9.82
C TYR A 463 -2.19 13.70 11.28
N PRO A 464 -2.16 12.39 11.61
CA PRO A 464 -2.08 11.91 12.99
C PRO A 464 -0.71 12.04 13.64
N THR A 465 0.35 12.32 12.86
CA THR A 465 1.72 12.50 13.38
C THR A 465 2.32 13.80 12.84
N PRO A 466 3.38 14.35 13.48
CA PRO A 466 4.13 15.47 12.92
C PRO A 466 4.66 15.16 11.52
N LEU A 467 4.69 16.16 10.65
CA LEU A 467 5.31 16.10 9.32
C LEU A 467 6.65 16.84 9.34
N THR A 468 7.58 16.35 10.17
CA THR A 468 8.84 17.03 10.50
C THR A 468 9.70 17.33 9.26
N ASP A 469 9.82 16.38 8.33
CA ASP A 469 10.63 16.57 7.13
C ASP A 469 10.03 17.63 6.19
N ARG A 470 8.70 17.70 6.11
CA ARG A 470 8.00 18.71 5.29
C ARG A 470 8.11 20.10 5.91
N ALA A 471 7.87 20.22 7.21
CA ALA A 471 8.02 21.49 7.91
C ALA A 471 9.46 22.05 7.76
N ALA A 472 10.46 21.18 7.76
CA ALA A 472 11.86 21.55 7.53
C ALA A 472 12.13 22.00 6.09
N GLN A 473 11.46 21.42 5.08
CA GLN A 473 11.56 21.84 3.68
C GLN A 473 10.88 23.19 3.46
N ASP A 474 9.70 23.41 4.02
CA ASP A 474 8.96 24.68 3.91
C ASP A 474 9.67 25.84 4.62
N ALA A 475 10.44 25.55 5.67
CA ALA A 475 11.24 26.55 6.40
C ALA A 475 12.56 26.91 5.70
N THR A 476 13.00 26.15 4.68
CA THR A 476 14.26 26.40 3.97
C THR A 476 14.02 27.33 2.80
N PRO A 477 14.66 28.55 2.73
CA PRO A 477 14.48 29.46 1.59
C PRO A 477 14.86 28.74 0.28
N ARG A 478 14.04 28.90 -0.75
CA ARG A 478 14.26 28.36 -2.12
C ARG A 478 15.63 28.68 -2.72
N GLN A 479 16.35 29.65 -2.16
CA GLN A 479 17.65 30.12 -2.65
C GLN A 479 18.82 29.13 -2.41
N LEU A 480 18.66 28.15 -1.49
CA LEU A 480 19.70 27.14 -1.24
C LEU A 480 19.68 25.94 -2.23
N SER A 481 18.62 25.77 -3.02
CA SER A 481 18.54 24.71 -4.02
C SER A 481 19.44 24.94 -5.22
N LEU A 482 19.76 26.18 -5.56
CA LEU A 482 20.66 26.56 -6.67
C LEU A 482 22.14 26.26 -6.41
N LEU A 483 22.55 26.09 -5.15
CA LEU A 483 23.93 25.72 -4.78
C LEU A 483 24.16 24.22 -4.64
N ALA A 484 23.10 23.43 -4.56
CA ALA A 484 23.18 21.97 -4.47
C ALA A 484 23.36 21.27 -5.83
N GLU A 485 23.10 21.97 -6.94
CA GLU A 485 23.29 21.45 -8.32
C GLU A 485 24.70 21.72 -8.88
N ALA A 486 25.56 22.41 -8.12
CA ALA A 486 26.91 22.81 -8.57
C ALA A 486 28.07 22.08 -7.86
N SER A 487 27.79 20.95 -7.15
CA SER A 487 28.83 20.15 -6.48
C SER A 487 28.78 18.69 -6.85
#